data_2163a377f79b3d5c5386b958bd1f3b77
#
_entry.id   2163a377f79b3d5c5386b958bd1f3b77
#
_cell.length_a   1.000
_cell.length_b   1.000
_cell.length_c   1.000
_cell.angle_alpha   90.00
_cell.angle_beta   90.00
_cell.angle_gamma   90.00
#
_symmetry.space_group_name_H-M   'P 1'
#
loop_
_entity.id
_entity.type
_entity.pdbx_description
1 polymer ?
#
loop_
_entity_poly.entity_id
_entity_poly.type
_entity_poly.pdbx_seq_one_letter_code
_entity_poly.pdbx_strand_id
1 'polypeptide(L)'
;MIFGQDNVENTNSGLTVMAIMASPRKNGYTAKLLGSLLREFPKGTNFDIVNLYELNPVPCNACGYCKAGNGCTKKDLEDFWARFETADIIVFATPIYFMGVPAPFKALIDRFQRYYEARFRRNMKNPIEKHRKALLIVTSGADGEIGYEVIKHQLLQAFSVLNIELCGVTLAKNTDKCGVDNTDVDRARALYWKVR
;
A
#
# COMPACT_ATOMS: atom_id res chain seq x y z
N MET A 1 22.54 -21.37 -43.93
CA MET A 1 22.72 -20.89 -42.57
C MET A 1 21.78 -19.70 -42.40
N ILE A 2 20.65 -19.94 -41.77
CA ILE A 2 19.61 -18.94 -41.52
C ILE A 2 19.63 -18.71 -40.01
N PHE A 3 20.16 -17.60 -39.56
CA PHE A 3 20.06 -17.17 -38.18
C PHE A 3 18.70 -16.47 -37.99
N GLY A 4 17.78 -17.15 -37.32
CA GLY A 4 16.57 -16.54 -36.82
C GLY A 4 16.92 -15.50 -35.77
N GLN A 5 16.52 -14.28 -35.99
CA GLN A 5 16.49 -13.23 -34.98
C GLN A 5 15.27 -13.52 -34.10
N ASP A 6 15.51 -14.05 -32.90
CA ASP A 6 14.50 -14.10 -31.88
C ASP A 6 14.13 -12.68 -31.49
N ASN A 7 12.95 -12.22 -31.89
CA ASN A 7 12.33 -11.01 -31.41
C ASN A 7 12.09 -11.18 -29.90
N VAL A 8 12.95 -10.63 -29.08
CA VAL A 8 12.67 -10.40 -27.68
C VAL A 8 11.57 -9.34 -27.65
N GLU A 9 10.31 -9.79 -27.56
CA GLU A 9 9.20 -8.90 -27.27
C GLU A 9 9.52 -8.15 -25.97
N ASN A 10 9.74 -6.86 -26.11
CA ASN A 10 9.93 -5.95 -24.99
C ASN A 10 8.57 -5.74 -24.32
N THR A 11 8.16 -6.70 -23.48
CA THR A 11 6.91 -6.64 -22.71
C THR A 11 7.07 -5.66 -21.55
N ASN A 12 7.24 -4.38 -21.87
CA ASN A 12 7.06 -3.34 -20.88
C ASN A 12 5.56 -3.27 -20.60
N SER A 13 5.11 -3.87 -19.51
CA SER A 13 3.68 -3.96 -19.16
C SER A 13 3.05 -2.58 -18.92
N GLY A 14 3.86 -1.54 -18.76
CA GLY A 14 3.41 -0.20 -18.38
C GLY A 14 2.78 -0.13 -16.98
N LEU A 15 2.61 -1.28 -16.31
CA LEU A 15 1.97 -1.39 -15.00
C LEU A 15 2.89 -0.85 -13.90
N THR A 16 2.39 0.08 -13.11
CA THR A 16 3.10 0.63 -11.94
C THR A 16 2.46 0.15 -10.65
N VAL A 17 3.23 -0.52 -9.81
CA VAL A 17 2.82 -1.04 -8.51
C VAL A 17 3.59 -0.32 -7.41
N MET A 18 2.90 0.45 -6.57
CA MET A 18 3.50 1.01 -5.35
C MET A 18 3.28 0.05 -4.18
N ALA A 19 4.37 -0.42 -3.58
CA ALA A 19 4.35 -1.29 -2.40
C ALA A 19 4.74 -0.50 -1.15
N ILE A 20 3.79 -0.26 -0.26
CA ILE A 20 3.97 0.48 1.00
C ILE A 20 4.28 -0.51 2.12
N MET A 21 5.54 -0.57 2.52
CA MET A 21 6.04 -1.44 3.58
C MET A 21 6.05 -0.70 4.92
N ALA A 22 5.16 -1.11 5.83
CA ALA A 22 4.98 -0.47 7.13
C ALA A 22 5.64 -1.25 8.29
N SER A 23 6.55 -2.18 8.00
CA SER A 23 7.32 -2.89 9.04
C SER A 23 8.73 -2.34 9.17
N PRO A 24 9.26 -2.16 10.40
CA PRO A 24 10.66 -1.80 10.62
C PRO A 24 11.63 -2.92 10.24
N ARG A 25 11.14 -4.17 10.20
CA ARG A 25 11.98 -5.35 9.92
C ARG A 25 12.04 -5.61 8.42
N LYS A 26 13.14 -5.18 7.77
CA LYS A 26 13.34 -5.35 6.31
C LYS A 26 13.25 -6.80 5.84
N ASN A 27 13.61 -7.77 6.68
CA ASN A 27 13.58 -9.21 6.40
C ASN A 27 12.57 -9.96 7.28
N GLY A 28 11.56 -9.24 7.83
CA GLY A 28 10.53 -9.83 8.66
C GLY A 28 9.43 -10.53 7.85
N TYR A 29 8.46 -11.09 8.55
CA TYR A 29 7.35 -11.84 7.94
C TYR A 29 6.52 -11.01 6.97
N THR A 30 6.24 -9.73 7.30
CA THR A 30 5.55 -8.80 6.39
C THR A 30 6.31 -8.63 5.07
N ALA A 31 7.64 -8.46 5.13
CA ALA A 31 8.48 -8.33 3.95
C ALA A 31 8.51 -9.62 3.12
N LYS A 32 8.57 -10.80 3.78
CA LYS A 32 8.53 -12.11 3.12
C LYS A 32 7.24 -12.28 2.31
N LEU A 33 6.08 -11.95 2.89
CA LEU A 33 4.79 -12.06 2.20
C LEU A 33 4.67 -11.04 1.08
N LEU A 34 5.07 -9.79 1.30
CA LEU A 34 5.10 -8.76 0.27
C LEU A 34 5.98 -9.21 -0.92
N GLY A 35 7.20 -9.63 -0.67
CA GLY A 35 8.09 -10.12 -1.72
C GLY A 35 7.55 -11.34 -2.46
N SER A 36 6.76 -12.20 -1.80
CA SER A 36 6.10 -13.34 -2.44
C SER A 36 5.01 -12.90 -3.41
N LEU A 37 4.21 -11.92 -3.02
CA LEU A 37 3.19 -11.32 -3.91
C LEU A 37 3.83 -10.61 -5.10
N LEU A 38 4.86 -9.77 -4.88
CA LEU A 38 5.45 -8.98 -5.96
C LEU A 38 6.06 -9.84 -7.06
N ARG A 39 6.53 -11.05 -6.74
CA ARG A 39 7.05 -12.00 -7.75
C ARG A 39 6.00 -12.58 -8.70
N GLU A 40 4.70 -12.45 -8.38
CA GLU A 40 3.62 -12.92 -9.26
C GLU A 40 3.28 -11.93 -10.38
N PHE A 41 3.73 -10.69 -10.25
CA PHE A 41 3.48 -9.69 -11.28
C PHE A 41 4.32 -9.94 -12.53
N PRO A 42 3.82 -9.56 -13.72
CA PRO A 42 4.51 -9.78 -14.99
C PRO A 42 5.92 -9.15 -15.00
N LYS A 43 6.81 -9.74 -15.78
CA LYS A 43 8.09 -9.11 -16.11
C LYS A 43 7.83 -7.74 -16.75
N GLY A 44 8.64 -6.74 -16.39
CA GLY A 44 8.46 -5.36 -16.88
C GLY A 44 7.47 -4.53 -16.04
N THR A 45 6.88 -5.07 -14.97
CA THR A 45 6.15 -4.25 -13.97
C THR A 45 7.11 -3.29 -13.27
N ASN A 46 6.74 -2.02 -13.23
CA ASN A 46 7.50 -1.00 -12.52
C ASN A 46 7.11 -1.02 -11.03
N PHE A 47 8.04 -1.42 -10.15
CA PHE A 47 7.82 -1.44 -8.71
C PHE A 47 8.43 -0.22 -8.03
N ASP A 48 7.59 0.49 -7.27
CA ASP A 48 8.00 1.53 -6.32
C ASP A 48 7.80 1.01 -4.89
N ILE A 49 8.89 0.58 -4.25
CA ILE A 49 8.84 0.02 -2.90
C ILE A 49 9.19 1.10 -1.88
N VAL A 50 8.18 1.53 -1.12
CA VAL A 50 8.29 2.59 -0.12
C VAL A 50 8.34 1.99 1.29
N ASN A 51 9.48 2.11 1.96
CA ASN A 51 9.60 1.76 3.37
C ASN A 51 9.20 2.96 4.24
N LEU A 52 8.13 2.84 5.02
CA LEU A 52 7.62 3.95 5.84
C LEU A 52 8.55 4.35 7.00
N TYR A 53 9.42 3.45 7.46
CA TYR A 53 10.42 3.79 8.48
C TYR A 53 11.61 4.57 7.92
N GLU A 54 11.85 4.49 6.61
CA GLU A 54 12.84 5.31 5.91
C GLU A 54 12.23 6.62 5.43
N LEU A 55 10.99 6.57 4.87
CA LEU A 55 10.24 7.75 4.47
C LEU A 55 9.93 8.66 5.66
N ASN A 56 9.68 8.07 6.84
CA ASN A 56 9.43 8.74 8.11
C ASN A 56 8.42 9.92 8.02
N PRO A 57 7.17 9.67 7.66
CA PRO A 57 6.18 10.71 7.44
C PRO A 57 5.98 11.58 8.69
N VAL A 58 6.07 12.90 8.55
CA VAL A 58 5.73 13.82 9.63
C VAL A 58 4.23 13.76 9.91
N PRO A 59 3.78 13.52 11.16
CA PRO A 59 2.36 13.43 11.50
C PRO A 59 1.57 14.68 11.15
N CYS A 60 0.30 14.51 10.81
CA CYS A 60 -0.64 15.63 10.65
C CYS A 60 -0.85 16.33 12.00
N ASN A 61 -0.69 17.64 12.03
CA ASN A 61 -0.94 18.47 13.23
C ASN A 61 -2.22 19.32 13.12
N ALA A 62 -3.13 18.93 12.21
CA ALA A 62 -4.43 19.60 12.01
C ALA A 62 -4.33 21.12 11.76
N CYS A 63 -3.28 21.59 11.09
CA CYS A 63 -3.02 23.03 10.84
C CYS A 63 -4.11 23.71 9.97
N GLY A 64 -5.00 22.96 9.35
CA GLY A 64 -6.12 23.49 8.56
C GLY A 64 -5.77 23.96 7.15
N TYR A 65 -4.54 23.98 6.73
CA TYR A 65 -4.12 24.45 5.40
C TYR A 65 -4.89 23.78 4.26
N CYS A 66 -5.04 22.45 4.29
CA CYS A 66 -5.71 21.69 3.25
C CYS A 66 -7.24 21.96 3.16
N LYS A 67 -7.83 22.67 4.12
CA LYS A 67 -9.22 23.13 4.04
C LYS A 67 -9.44 24.19 2.96
N ALA A 68 -8.44 25.05 2.74
CA ALA A 68 -8.51 26.15 1.79
C ALA A 68 -7.61 25.95 0.56
N GLY A 69 -6.46 25.30 0.73
CA GLY A 69 -5.44 25.14 -0.30
C GLY A 69 -5.23 23.69 -0.74
N ASN A 70 -4.66 23.50 -1.93
CA ASN A 70 -4.20 22.19 -2.38
C ASN A 70 -2.92 21.78 -1.64
N GLY A 71 -2.83 20.49 -1.28
CA GLY A 71 -1.63 19.93 -0.70
C GLY A 71 -1.56 20.06 0.81
N CYS A 72 -0.35 20.15 1.35
CA CYS A 72 -0.05 20.23 2.77
C CYS A 72 1.05 21.24 3.04
N THR A 73 1.06 21.84 4.23
CA THR A 73 2.18 22.71 4.66
C THR A 73 3.48 21.94 4.85
N LYS A 74 3.37 20.66 5.21
CA LYS A 74 4.52 19.76 5.36
C LYS A 74 4.92 19.20 4.00
N LYS A 75 6.17 19.38 3.59
CA LYS A 75 6.69 19.08 2.26
C LYS A 75 7.46 17.75 2.17
N ASP A 76 7.56 17.05 3.26
CA ASP A 76 8.25 15.77 3.42
C ASP A 76 7.74 14.64 2.53
N LEU A 77 6.51 14.74 2.00
CA LEU A 77 5.86 13.72 1.17
C LEU A 77 5.54 14.20 -0.26
N GLU A 78 6.09 15.30 -0.75
CA GLU A 78 5.74 15.81 -2.10
C GLU A 78 6.05 14.78 -3.20
N ASP A 79 7.27 14.21 -3.22
CA ASP A 79 7.66 13.19 -4.20
C ASP A 79 6.85 11.88 -4.03
N PHE A 80 6.51 11.53 -2.78
CA PHE A 80 5.67 10.38 -2.49
C PHE A 80 4.28 10.56 -3.10
N TRP A 81 3.64 11.73 -2.92
CA TRP A 81 2.29 11.97 -3.45
C TRP A 81 2.24 11.88 -4.95
N ALA A 82 3.20 12.46 -5.67
CA ALA A 82 3.26 12.40 -7.12
C ALA A 82 3.26 10.96 -7.65
N ARG A 83 4.05 10.08 -7.02
CA ARG A 83 4.14 8.65 -7.36
C ARG A 83 2.91 7.86 -6.87
N PHE A 84 2.41 8.16 -5.67
CA PHE A 84 1.23 7.53 -5.09
C PHE A 84 -0.03 7.79 -5.92
N GLU A 85 -0.23 9.01 -6.42
CA GLU A 85 -1.40 9.40 -7.21
C GLU A 85 -1.42 8.75 -8.60
N THR A 86 -0.25 8.39 -9.14
CA THR A 86 -0.10 7.82 -10.50
C THR A 86 0.01 6.30 -10.54
N ALA A 87 0.29 5.63 -9.42
CA ALA A 87 0.35 4.16 -9.35
C ALA A 87 -0.97 3.50 -9.81
N ASP A 88 -0.90 2.36 -10.49
CA ASP A 88 -2.06 1.56 -10.90
C ASP A 88 -2.59 0.70 -9.77
N ILE A 89 -1.67 0.07 -9.05
CA ILE A 89 -1.96 -0.82 -7.92
C ILE A 89 -1.15 -0.36 -6.72
N ILE A 90 -1.78 -0.39 -5.54
CA ILE A 90 -1.13 -0.07 -4.28
C ILE A 90 -1.19 -1.30 -3.37
N VAL A 91 -0.04 -1.78 -2.92
CA VAL A 91 0.04 -2.88 -1.96
C VAL A 91 0.41 -2.31 -0.60
N PHE A 92 -0.47 -2.44 0.37
CA PHE A 92 -0.19 -2.09 1.76
C PHE A 92 0.25 -3.35 2.51
N ALA A 93 1.44 -3.33 3.12
CA ALA A 93 1.97 -4.44 3.89
C ALA A 93 2.36 -3.97 5.30
N THR A 94 1.66 -4.45 6.33
CA THR A 94 1.78 -3.95 7.70
C THR A 94 1.73 -5.06 8.75
N PRO A 95 2.53 -4.99 9.81
CA PRO A 95 2.25 -5.74 11.03
C PRO A 95 1.13 -5.07 11.84
N ILE A 96 0.55 -5.83 12.78
CA ILE A 96 -0.35 -5.29 13.81
C ILE A 96 0.47 -4.89 15.04
N TYR A 97 0.38 -3.62 15.43
CA TYR A 97 0.94 -3.09 16.67
C TYR A 97 -0.18 -2.51 17.52
N PHE A 98 -0.41 -3.11 18.72
CA PHE A 98 -1.49 -2.67 19.64
C PHE A 98 -2.84 -2.46 18.92
N MET A 99 -3.33 -3.49 18.23
CA MET A 99 -4.57 -3.51 17.45
C MET A 99 -4.64 -2.54 16.27
N GLY A 100 -3.54 -1.86 15.93
CA GLY A 100 -3.49 -0.88 14.86
C GLY A 100 -2.26 -1.03 13.96
N VAL A 101 -2.08 -0.04 13.09
CA VAL A 101 -0.89 0.07 12.25
C VAL A 101 0.28 0.70 13.02
N PRO A 102 1.55 0.45 12.64
CA PRO A 102 2.70 1.13 13.20
C PRO A 102 2.64 2.65 13.03
N ALA A 103 3.33 3.39 13.92
CA ALA A 103 3.28 4.85 13.97
C ALA A 103 3.58 5.56 12.64
N PRO A 104 4.60 5.18 11.84
CA PRO A 104 4.82 5.81 10.54
C PRO A 104 3.67 5.61 9.56
N PHE A 105 2.99 4.44 9.64
CA PHE A 105 1.83 4.20 8.77
C PHE A 105 0.62 5.02 9.21
N LYS A 106 0.39 5.16 10.54
CA LYS A 106 -0.67 6.04 11.04
C LYS A 106 -0.41 7.49 10.64
N ALA A 107 0.84 7.95 10.72
CA ALA A 107 1.22 9.29 10.28
C ALA A 107 0.90 9.51 8.79
N LEU A 108 1.17 8.52 7.91
CA LEU A 108 0.79 8.59 6.50
C LEU A 108 -0.74 8.63 6.33
N ILE A 109 -1.50 7.76 7.03
CA ILE A 109 -2.96 7.73 6.97
C ILE A 109 -3.56 9.08 7.38
N ASP A 110 -3.05 9.70 8.45
CA ASP A 110 -3.51 11.02 8.90
C ASP A 110 -3.22 12.13 7.88
N ARG A 111 -2.21 11.96 7.03
CA ARG A 111 -1.90 12.89 5.95
C ARG A 111 -2.84 12.75 4.75
N PHE A 112 -3.63 11.67 4.63
CA PHE A 112 -4.74 11.59 3.68
C PHE A 112 -5.85 12.60 3.96
N GLN A 113 -5.83 13.28 5.11
CA GLN A 113 -6.71 14.41 5.41
C GLN A 113 -6.72 15.47 4.28
N ARG A 114 -5.61 15.63 3.53
CA ARG A 114 -5.57 16.54 2.37
C ARG A 114 -6.62 16.20 1.31
N TYR A 115 -6.89 14.92 1.08
CA TYR A 115 -7.87 14.44 0.10
C TYR A 115 -9.29 14.48 0.67
N TYR A 116 -9.43 14.20 1.97
CA TYR A 116 -10.70 14.36 2.67
C TYR A 116 -11.21 15.80 2.59
N GLU A 117 -10.36 16.77 2.90
CA GLU A 117 -10.71 18.20 2.82
C GLU A 117 -10.92 18.65 1.36
N ALA A 118 -10.19 18.10 0.41
CA ALA A 118 -10.41 18.34 -1.01
C ALA A 118 -11.83 17.90 -1.42
N ARG A 119 -12.24 16.70 -1.01
CA ARG A 119 -13.54 16.14 -1.37
C ARG A 119 -14.69 16.87 -0.67
N PHE A 120 -14.65 16.99 0.64
CA PHE A 120 -15.80 17.41 1.43
C PHE A 120 -15.85 18.91 1.74
N ARG A 121 -14.69 19.58 1.81
CA ARG A 121 -14.64 21.02 2.10
C ARG A 121 -14.53 21.86 0.83
N ARG A 122 -13.76 21.39 -0.15
CA ARG A 122 -13.54 22.10 -1.42
C ARG A 122 -14.38 21.55 -2.58
N ASN A 123 -15.28 20.59 -2.31
CA ASN A 123 -16.23 20.01 -3.25
C ASN A 123 -15.59 19.37 -4.50
N MET A 124 -14.35 18.85 -4.38
CA MET A 124 -13.73 18.10 -5.46
C MET A 124 -14.30 16.68 -5.48
N LYS A 125 -15.06 16.33 -6.53
CA LYS A 125 -15.71 15.00 -6.62
C LYS A 125 -14.71 13.84 -6.47
N ASN A 126 -13.61 13.92 -7.19
CA ASN A 126 -12.52 12.96 -7.14
C ASN A 126 -11.19 13.73 -6.95
N PRO A 127 -10.68 13.87 -5.72
CA PRO A 127 -9.40 14.53 -5.47
C PRO A 127 -8.23 13.86 -6.20
N ILE A 128 -8.35 12.56 -6.48
CA ILE A 128 -7.49 11.79 -7.37
C ILE A 128 -8.38 11.20 -8.45
N GLU A 129 -8.16 11.60 -9.70
CA GLU A 129 -9.01 11.19 -10.83
C GLU A 129 -8.83 9.71 -11.18
N LYS A 130 -7.58 9.23 -11.15
CA LYS A 130 -7.26 7.84 -11.48
C LYS A 130 -7.89 6.88 -10.47
N HIS A 131 -8.72 5.96 -10.94
CA HIS A 131 -9.17 4.82 -10.14
C HIS A 131 -8.03 3.80 -9.99
N ARG A 132 -7.83 3.32 -8.77
CA ARG A 132 -6.72 2.41 -8.46
C ARG A 132 -7.19 1.22 -7.64
N LYS A 133 -6.48 0.11 -7.79
CA LYS A 133 -6.73 -1.10 -7.02
C LYS A 133 -5.78 -1.19 -5.84
N ALA A 134 -6.23 -1.77 -4.72
CA ALA A 134 -5.36 -2.01 -3.58
C ALA A 134 -5.41 -3.46 -3.11
N LEU A 135 -4.28 -3.90 -2.56
CA LEU A 135 -4.11 -5.15 -1.85
C LEU A 135 -3.59 -4.87 -0.44
N LEU A 136 -4.01 -5.68 0.53
CA LEU A 136 -3.60 -5.53 1.92
C LEU A 136 -3.02 -6.84 2.47
N ILE A 137 -1.78 -6.79 2.93
CA ILE A 137 -1.09 -7.86 3.65
C ILE A 137 -0.93 -7.43 5.10
N VAL A 138 -1.45 -8.24 6.02
CA VAL A 138 -1.34 -8.00 7.46
C VAL A 138 -0.64 -9.19 8.11
N THR A 139 0.26 -8.92 9.06
CA THR A 139 0.90 -9.95 9.89
C THR A 139 0.66 -9.65 11.36
N SER A 140 0.40 -10.69 12.15
CA SER A 140 0.21 -10.59 13.59
C SER A 140 1.06 -11.62 14.34
N GLY A 141 1.77 -11.19 15.38
CA GLY A 141 2.47 -12.09 16.28
C GLY A 141 1.55 -13.04 17.05
N ALA A 142 0.31 -12.60 17.34
CA ALA A 142 -0.77 -13.35 17.96
C ALA A 142 -1.90 -13.65 16.96
N ASP A 143 -3.12 -13.96 17.43
CA ASP A 143 -4.27 -14.22 16.55
C ASP A 143 -4.60 -13.03 15.64
N GLY A 144 -4.69 -11.81 16.17
CA GLY A 144 -4.74 -10.58 15.41
C GLY A 144 -6.04 -10.27 14.67
N GLU A 145 -7.10 -11.08 14.79
CA GLU A 145 -8.35 -10.90 14.03
C GLU A 145 -8.98 -9.51 14.24
N ILE A 146 -9.11 -9.09 15.51
CA ILE A 146 -9.67 -7.78 15.85
C ILE A 146 -8.82 -6.64 15.28
N GLY A 147 -7.49 -6.71 15.47
CA GLY A 147 -6.58 -5.69 14.94
C GLY A 147 -6.60 -5.62 13.40
N TYR A 148 -6.73 -6.76 12.74
CA TYR A 148 -6.91 -6.82 11.29
C TYR A 148 -8.18 -6.10 10.85
N GLU A 149 -9.33 -6.34 11.48
CA GLU A 149 -10.59 -5.67 11.15
C GLU A 149 -10.50 -4.16 11.40
N VAL A 150 -9.84 -3.72 12.49
CA VAL A 150 -9.60 -2.30 12.76
C VAL A 150 -8.78 -1.66 11.64
N ILE A 151 -7.68 -2.28 11.24
CA ILE A 151 -6.81 -1.76 10.16
C ILE A 151 -7.56 -1.70 8.84
N LYS A 152 -8.30 -2.76 8.50
CA LYS A 152 -9.09 -2.83 7.27
C LYS A 152 -10.14 -1.70 7.22
N HIS A 153 -10.90 -1.50 8.30
CA HIS A 153 -11.90 -0.42 8.37
C HIS A 153 -11.24 0.97 8.27
N GLN A 154 -10.12 1.20 8.95
CA GLN A 154 -9.39 2.45 8.86
C GLN A 154 -8.93 2.76 7.43
N LEU A 155 -8.41 1.76 6.71
CA LEU A 155 -7.99 1.92 5.32
C LEU A 155 -9.18 2.13 4.38
N LEU A 156 -10.29 1.41 4.57
CA LEU A 156 -11.50 1.59 3.76
C LEU A 156 -12.06 3.02 3.87
N GLN A 157 -12.02 3.63 5.07
CA GLN A 157 -12.39 5.03 5.24
C GLN A 157 -11.46 5.98 4.44
N ALA A 158 -10.16 5.75 4.48
CA ALA A 158 -9.19 6.51 3.69
C ALA A 158 -9.41 6.30 2.18
N PHE A 159 -9.63 5.06 1.74
CA PHE A 159 -9.82 4.71 0.33
C PHE A 159 -11.03 5.38 -0.31
N SER A 160 -12.07 5.66 0.49
CA SER A 160 -13.27 6.38 0.03
C SER A 160 -12.97 7.75 -0.58
N VAL A 161 -11.90 8.41 -0.14
CA VAL A 161 -11.45 9.74 -0.63
C VAL A 161 -10.23 9.67 -1.56
N LEU A 162 -9.61 8.50 -1.68
CA LEU A 162 -8.41 8.27 -2.48
C LEU A 162 -8.72 7.66 -3.87
N ASN A 163 -9.99 7.38 -4.18
CA ASN A 163 -10.42 6.65 -5.36
C ASN A 163 -9.70 5.30 -5.53
N ILE A 164 -9.70 4.52 -4.42
CA ILE A 164 -9.06 3.20 -4.33
C ILE A 164 -10.12 2.14 -4.01
N GLU A 165 -10.07 1.03 -4.74
CA GLU A 165 -10.82 -0.19 -4.46
C GLU A 165 -9.93 -1.22 -3.75
N LEU A 166 -10.35 -1.72 -2.59
CA LEU A 166 -9.68 -2.82 -1.90
C LEU A 166 -10.09 -4.16 -2.51
N CYS A 167 -9.27 -4.72 -3.38
CA CYS A 167 -9.57 -5.93 -4.15
C CYS A 167 -9.25 -7.22 -3.41
N GLY A 168 -8.29 -7.19 -2.49
CA GLY A 168 -7.88 -8.40 -1.79
C GLY A 168 -7.11 -8.13 -0.50
N VAL A 169 -7.27 -9.05 0.44
CA VAL A 169 -6.63 -8.98 1.76
C VAL A 169 -6.12 -10.34 2.21
N THR A 170 -5.06 -10.37 3.00
CA THR A 170 -4.59 -11.57 3.71
C THR A 170 -4.07 -11.22 5.08
N LEU A 171 -4.28 -12.12 6.05
CA LEU A 171 -3.77 -12.05 7.41
C LEU A 171 -2.97 -13.31 7.72
N ALA A 172 -1.68 -13.15 8.06
CA ALA A 172 -0.87 -14.19 8.68
C ALA A 172 -0.87 -14.02 10.19
N LYS A 173 -1.35 -15.06 10.90
CA LYS A 173 -1.57 -15.04 12.34
C LYS A 173 -0.48 -15.82 13.10
N ASN A 174 -0.33 -15.52 14.37
CA ASN A 174 0.53 -16.27 15.30
C ASN A 174 2.00 -16.35 14.86
N THR A 175 2.48 -15.34 14.12
CA THR A 175 3.82 -15.37 13.53
C THR A 175 4.95 -15.39 14.55
N ASP A 176 4.71 -15.00 15.82
CA ASP A 176 5.70 -15.11 16.88
C ASP A 176 5.88 -16.57 17.37
N LYS A 177 4.88 -17.44 17.15
CA LYS A 177 4.92 -18.85 17.56
C LYS A 177 5.37 -19.77 16.44
N CYS A 178 4.81 -19.63 15.24
CA CYS A 178 5.02 -20.54 14.12
C CYS A 178 5.64 -19.89 12.87
N GLY A 179 5.91 -18.60 12.93
CA GLY A 179 6.42 -17.89 11.74
C GLY A 179 5.35 -17.75 10.66
N VAL A 180 5.79 -17.63 9.42
CA VAL A 180 4.96 -17.62 8.20
C VAL A 180 5.20 -18.90 7.44
N ASP A 181 4.17 -19.71 7.26
CA ASP A 181 4.20 -20.99 6.54
C ASP A 181 3.94 -20.84 5.02
N ASN A 182 3.90 -21.98 4.32
CA ASN A 182 3.64 -21.99 2.87
C ASN A 182 2.20 -21.57 2.55
N THR A 183 1.23 -21.85 3.43
CA THR A 183 -0.17 -21.46 3.23
C THR A 183 -0.32 -19.94 3.29
N ASP A 184 0.38 -19.28 4.20
CA ASP A 184 0.43 -17.81 4.27
C ASP A 184 1.05 -17.21 3.01
N VAL A 185 2.13 -17.81 2.52
CA VAL A 185 2.81 -17.40 1.29
C VAL A 185 1.87 -17.56 0.09
N ASP A 186 1.19 -18.69 -0.03
CA ASP A 186 0.28 -18.95 -1.16
C ASP A 186 -0.94 -18.03 -1.12
N ARG A 187 -1.48 -17.71 0.06
CA ARG A 187 -2.53 -16.69 0.22
C ARG A 187 -2.05 -15.31 -0.22
N ALA A 188 -0.82 -14.92 0.13
CA ALA A 188 -0.26 -13.65 -0.29
C ALA A 188 -0.07 -13.60 -1.83
N ARG A 189 0.48 -14.65 -2.43
CA ARG A 189 0.64 -14.78 -3.89
C ARG A 189 -0.70 -14.72 -4.62
N ALA A 190 -1.73 -15.39 -4.09
CA ALA A 190 -3.07 -15.42 -4.67
C ALA A 190 -3.74 -14.04 -4.76
N LEU A 191 -3.28 -13.04 -4.00
CA LEU A 191 -3.79 -11.67 -4.10
C LEU A 191 -3.58 -11.07 -5.50
N TYR A 192 -2.53 -11.47 -6.22
CA TYR A 192 -2.29 -11.01 -7.59
C TYR A 192 -3.53 -11.20 -8.49
N TRP A 193 -4.22 -12.34 -8.37
CA TRP A 193 -5.39 -12.65 -9.18
C TRP A 193 -6.61 -11.76 -8.91
N LYS A 194 -6.59 -10.98 -7.81
CA LYS A 194 -7.66 -10.03 -7.47
C LYS A 194 -7.51 -8.68 -8.19
N VAL A 195 -6.34 -8.41 -8.76
CA VAL A 195 -6.04 -7.12 -9.42
C VAL A 195 -5.71 -7.25 -10.92
N ARG A 196 -5.59 -8.49 -11.38
CA ARG A 196 -5.37 -8.85 -12.77
C ARG A 196 -6.55 -8.47 -13.68
#